data_31a5eb9e0fbdfba33731560082efe61a
#
_entry.id   31a5eb9e0fbdfba33731560082efe61a
#
_cell.length_a   1.000
_cell.length_b   1.000
_cell.length_c   1.000
_cell.angle_alpha   90.00
_cell.angle_beta   90.00
_cell.angle_gamma   90.00
#
_symmetry.space_group_name_H-M   'P 1'
#
loop_
_entity.id
_entity.type
_entity.pdbx_description
1 polymer ?
#
loop_
_entity_poly.entity_id
_entity_poly.type
_entity_poly.pdbx_seq_one_letter_code
_entity_poly.pdbx_strand_id
1 'polypeptide(L)'
;LGDVYKRQNKSQQKHFINILNSWKNALDNEQEKTEKLIQQDQSNFPDSLDRASKEEEFMLELRKRERERKLISKIELSLKDIEDDLYGYCETCGVEIGIKRLEARPTATQCIDCKTVDEIKEKQQFG
;
A
#
# COMPACT_ATOMS: atom_id res chain seq x y z
N LEU A 1 -3.14 -29.34 -14.68
CA LEU A 1 -2.47 -28.07 -14.95
C LEU A 1 -3.27 -26.87 -14.46
N GLY A 2 -4.59 -26.91 -14.63
CA GLY A 2 -5.45 -25.84 -14.14
C GLY A 2 -5.41 -25.67 -12.63
N ASP A 3 -5.22 -26.75 -11.89
CA ASP A 3 -5.22 -26.73 -10.43
C ASP A 3 -3.94 -26.12 -9.86
N VAL A 4 -2.84 -26.23 -10.57
CA VAL A 4 -1.58 -25.62 -10.15
C VAL A 4 -1.68 -24.11 -10.19
N TYR A 5 -2.43 -23.56 -11.14
CA TYR A 5 -2.62 -22.12 -11.30
C TYR A 5 -3.75 -21.60 -10.42
N LYS A 6 -4.56 -22.50 -9.87
CA LYS A 6 -5.63 -22.14 -8.94
C LYS A 6 -5.20 -22.26 -7.48
N ARG A 7 -3.96 -22.04 -7.18
CA ARG A 7 -3.50 -22.02 -5.78
C ARG A 7 -4.19 -20.96 -4.97
N GLN A 8 -4.71 -19.96 -5.66
CA GLN A 8 -5.64 -19.05 -5.04
C GLN A 8 -7.05 -19.56 -5.31
N ASN A 9 -7.44 -20.61 -4.61
CA ASN A 9 -8.82 -21.05 -4.63
C ASN A 9 -9.70 -19.94 -4.04
N LYS A 10 -11.03 -20.12 -4.15
CA LYS A 10 -11.97 -19.10 -3.67
C LYS A 10 -11.78 -18.76 -2.19
N SER A 11 -11.38 -19.73 -1.38
CA SER A 11 -11.11 -19.48 0.05
C SER A 11 -9.90 -18.57 0.26
N GLN A 12 -8.84 -18.79 -0.50
CA GLN A 12 -7.63 -17.95 -0.43
C GLN A 12 -7.91 -16.55 -0.97
N GLN A 13 -8.62 -16.44 -2.09
CA GLN A 13 -9.03 -15.15 -2.62
C GLN A 13 -9.86 -14.37 -1.61
N LYS A 14 -10.81 -15.03 -0.97
CA LYS A 14 -11.64 -14.41 0.06
C LYS A 14 -10.82 -13.94 1.25
N HIS A 15 -9.84 -14.74 1.66
CA HIS A 15 -8.92 -14.38 2.73
C HIS A 15 -8.17 -13.09 2.41
N PHE A 16 -7.59 -12.99 1.22
CA PHE A 16 -6.87 -11.80 0.80
C PHE A 16 -7.78 -10.59 0.59
N ILE A 17 -8.99 -10.80 0.06
CA ILE A 17 -9.99 -9.73 -0.05
C ILE A 17 -10.31 -9.16 1.33
N ASN A 18 -10.52 -10.01 2.33
CA ASN A 18 -10.81 -9.56 3.69
C ASN A 18 -9.64 -8.79 4.30
N ILE A 19 -8.42 -9.27 4.13
CA ILE A 19 -7.21 -8.57 4.61
C ILE A 19 -7.10 -7.20 3.95
N LEU A 20 -7.21 -7.15 2.63
CA LEU A 20 -7.07 -5.92 1.86
C LEU A 20 -8.16 -4.90 2.20
N ASN A 21 -9.40 -5.34 2.32
CA ASN A 21 -10.52 -4.46 2.70
C ASN A 21 -10.37 -3.93 4.11
N SER A 22 -9.96 -4.76 5.06
CA SER A 22 -9.74 -4.34 6.45
C SER A 22 -8.63 -3.29 6.53
N TRP A 23 -7.55 -3.52 5.80
CA TRP A 23 -6.42 -2.61 5.74
C TRP A 23 -6.82 -1.28 5.09
N LYS A 24 -7.52 -1.33 3.97
CA LYS A 24 -8.03 -0.15 3.28
C LYS A 24 -8.92 0.68 4.20
N ASN A 25 -9.85 0.04 4.89
CA ASN A 25 -10.77 0.73 5.82
C ASN A 25 -10.00 1.40 6.96
N ALA A 26 -8.98 0.74 7.50
CA ALA A 26 -8.14 1.32 8.54
C ALA A 26 -7.41 2.56 8.04
N LEU A 27 -6.87 2.51 6.82
CA LEU A 27 -6.17 3.64 6.21
C LEU A 27 -7.12 4.80 5.90
N ASP A 28 -8.32 4.50 5.39
CA ASP A 28 -9.34 5.53 5.13
C ASP A 28 -9.74 6.24 6.42
N ASN A 29 -9.92 5.50 7.51
CA ASN A 29 -10.24 6.09 8.82
C ASN A 29 -9.10 6.98 9.34
N GLU A 30 -7.86 6.55 9.17
CA GLU A 30 -6.70 7.35 9.52
C GLU A 30 -6.64 8.65 8.73
N GLN A 31 -6.97 8.61 7.44
CA GLN A 31 -7.00 9.81 6.59
C GLN A 31 -8.06 10.79 7.03
N GLU A 32 -9.24 10.33 7.41
CA GLU A 32 -10.30 11.18 7.92
C GLU A 32 -9.87 11.87 9.23
N LYS A 33 -9.27 11.13 10.14
CA LYS A 33 -8.77 11.70 11.40
C LYS A 33 -7.70 12.76 11.17
N THR A 34 -6.76 12.47 10.28
CA THR A 34 -5.69 13.41 9.91
C THR A 34 -6.26 14.68 9.31
N GLU A 35 -7.24 14.57 8.43
CA GLU A 35 -7.90 15.71 7.81
C GLU A 35 -8.58 16.61 8.84
N LYS A 36 -9.29 16.02 9.79
CA LYS A 36 -9.92 16.77 10.87
C LYS A 36 -8.91 17.49 11.75
N LEU A 37 -7.82 16.82 12.09
CA LEU A 37 -6.73 17.42 12.88
C LEU A 37 -6.07 18.58 12.15
N ILE A 38 -5.83 18.44 10.86
CA ILE A 38 -5.26 19.48 10.01
C ILE A 38 -6.19 20.70 9.97
N GLN A 39 -7.49 20.50 9.81
CA GLN A 39 -8.47 21.59 9.78
C GLN A 39 -8.54 22.32 11.12
N GLN A 40 -8.47 21.61 12.23
CA GLN A 40 -8.48 22.21 13.56
C GLN A 40 -7.20 23.00 13.84
N ASP A 41 -6.05 22.48 13.43
CA ASP A 41 -4.77 23.13 13.68
C ASP A 41 -4.58 24.41 12.87
N GLN A 42 -5.19 24.50 11.69
CA GLN A 42 -5.11 25.71 10.86
C GLN A 42 -5.68 26.96 11.51
N SER A 43 -6.52 26.83 12.52
CA SER A 43 -7.17 27.95 13.16
C SER A 43 -6.48 28.46 14.44
N ASN A 44 -5.41 27.77 14.91
CA ASN A 44 -4.78 28.03 16.20
C ASN A 44 -3.25 28.10 16.14
N PHE A 45 -2.70 29.20 15.63
CA PHE A 45 -1.25 29.46 15.71
C PHE A 45 -0.98 30.73 16.53
N PRO A 46 -0.91 30.61 17.88
CA PRO A 46 -0.84 31.80 18.74
C PRO A 46 0.49 32.53 18.75
N ASP A 47 1.62 31.89 18.40
CA ASP A 47 2.89 32.59 18.27
C ASP A 47 3.79 31.98 17.17
N SER A 48 4.90 32.67 16.84
CA SER A 48 5.73 32.29 15.71
C SER A 48 6.55 31.02 15.95
N LEU A 49 6.91 30.69 17.18
CA LEU A 49 7.65 29.47 17.50
C LEU A 49 6.73 28.25 17.44
N ASP A 50 5.53 28.38 18.03
CA ASP A 50 4.50 27.34 17.96
C ASP A 50 4.05 27.12 16.52
N ARG A 51 3.97 28.18 15.74
CA ARG A 51 3.62 28.11 14.32
C ARG A 51 4.66 27.31 13.53
N ALA A 52 5.96 27.58 13.73
CA ALA A 52 7.02 26.88 13.05
C ALA A 52 7.03 25.38 13.38
N SER A 53 6.88 25.04 14.67
CA SER A 53 6.80 23.65 15.11
C SER A 53 5.58 22.94 14.53
N LYS A 54 4.41 23.60 14.53
CA LYS A 54 3.19 23.03 13.98
C LYS A 54 3.21 22.89 12.46
N GLU A 55 3.86 23.83 11.77
CA GLU A 55 4.07 23.71 10.33
C GLU A 55 4.93 22.50 9.98
N GLU A 56 5.96 22.23 10.78
CA GLU A 56 6.80 21.06 10.62
C GLU A 56 6.01 19.77 10.84
N GLU A 57 5.21 19.70 11.92
CA GLU A 57 4.32 18.58 12.19
C GLU A 57 3.30 18.41 11.06
N PHE A 58 2.75 19.50 10.57
CA PHE A 58 1.79 19.51 9.47
C PHE A 58 2.41 18.91 8.20
N MET A 59 3.65 19.28 7.87
CA MET A 59 4.36 18.73 6.71
C MET A 59 4.61 17.23 6.85
N LEU A 60 4.95 16.76 8.06
CA LEU A 60 5.12 15.33 8.32
C LEU A 60 3.81 14.58 8.14
N GLU A 61 2.70 15.14 8.62
CA GLU A 61 1.37 14.53 8.45
C GLU A 61 0.95 14.48 6.99
N LEU A 62 1.26 15.52 6.21
CA LEU A 62 0.98 15.52 4.77
C LEU A 62 1.76 14.42 4.04
N ARG A 63 3.02 14.22 4.40
CA ARG A 63 3.85 13.16 3.81
C ARG A 63 3.32 11.77 4.16
N LYS A 64 2.89 11.59 5.41
CA LYS A 64 2.27 10.34 5.87
C LYS A 64 0.99 10.08 5.09
N ARG A 65 0.16 11.09 4.96
CA ARG A 65 -1.11 11.01 4.22
C ARG A 65 -0.89 10.64 2.76
N GLU A 66 0.14 11.22 2.13
CA GLU A 66 0.50 10.92 0.75
C GLU A 66 0.93 9.47 0.58
N ARG A 67 1.74 8.94 1.51
CA ARG A 67 2.15 7.53 1.50
C ARG A 67 0.97 6.60 1.68
N GLU A 68 0.05 6.94 2.59
CA GLU A 68 -1.17 6.15 2.81
C GLU A 68 -2.07 6.14 1.58
N ARG A 69 -2.19 7.27 0.90
CA ARG A 69 -2.96 7.39 -0.34
C ARG A 69 -2.41 6.47 -1.43
N LYS A 70 -1.11 6.45 -1.60
CA LYS A 70 -0.44 5.56 -2.55
C LYS A 70 -0.68 4.10 -2.19
N LEU A 71 -0.64 3.78 -0.91
CA LEU A 71 -0.89 2.43 -0.42
C LEU A 71 -2.35 2.02 -0.67
N ILE A 72 -3.30 2.90 -0.42
CA ILE A 72 -4.73 2.66 -0.71
C ILE A 72 -4.91 2.36 -2.20
N SER A 73 -4.26 3.11 -3.09
CA SER A 73 -4.32 2.86 -4.53
C SER A 73 -3.77 1.48 -4.89
N LYS A 74 -2.69 1.06 -4.25
CA LYS A 74 -2.13 -0.29 -4.45
C LYS A 74 -3.09 -1.38 -3.96
N ILE A 75 -3.75 -1.14 -2.84
CA ILE A 75 -4.75 -2.07 -2.29
C ILE A 75 -5.92 -2.21 -3.26
N GLU A 76 -6.43 -1.10 -3.79
CA GLU A 76 -7.51 -1.10 -4.76
C GLU A 76 -7.13 -1.86 -6.03
N LEU A 77 -5.90 -1.66 -6.51
CA LEU A 77 -5.38 -2.38 -7.67
C LEU A 77 -5.29 -3.88 -7.39
N SER A 78 -4.83 -4.27 -6.20
CA SER A 78 -4.77 -5.68 -5.80
C SER A 78 -6.16 -6.32 -5.76
N LEU A 79 -7.15 -5.59 -5.23
CA LEU A 79 -8.55 -6.07 -5.21
C LEU A 79 -9.08 -6.26 -6.62
N LYS A 80 -8.76 -5.36 -7.54
CA LYS A 80 -9.13 -5.49 -8.93
C LYS A 80 -8.44 -6.69 -9.59
N ASP A 81 -7.17 -6.91 -9.28
CA ASP A 81 -6.44 -8.06 -9.79
C ASP A 81 -7.07 -9.38 -9.33
N ILE A 82 -7.60 -9.43 -8.11
CA ILE A 82 -8.32 -10.61 -7.63
C ILE A 82 -9.58 -10.84 -8.48
N GLU A 83 -10.33 -9.79 -8.78
CA GLU A 83 -11.53 -9.88 -9.63
C GLU A 83 -11.19 -10.38 -11.03
N ASP A 84 -10.05 -9.96 -11.57
CA ASP A 84 -9.60 -10.29 -12.92
C ASP A 84 -8.78 -11.58 -12.97
N ASP A 85 -8.64 -12.29 -11.85
CA ASP A 85 -7.84 -13.52 -11.71
C ASP A 85 -6.35 -13.33 -12.04
N LEU A 86 -5.87 -12.10 -11.85
CA LEU A 86 -4.46 -11.76 -12.06
C LEU A 86 -3.65 -11.68 -10.78
N TYR A 87 -4.32 -11.72 -9.63
CA TYR A 87 -3.67 -11.58 -8.33
C TYR A 87 -2.75 -12.76 -8.02
N GLY A 88 -1.59 -12.45 -7.47
CA GLY A 88 -0.62 -13.46 -7.07
C GLY A 88 0.37 -13.86 -8.16
N TYR A 89 0.34 -13.19 -9.29
CA TYR A 89 1.29 -13.40 -10.39
C TYR A 89 2.19 -12.19 -10.55
N CYS A 90 3.48 -12.45 -10.79
CA CYS A 90 4.43 -11.37 -11.03
C CYS A 90 4.09 -10.64 -12.33
N GLU A 91 3.96 -9.32 -12.27
CA GLU A 91 3.65 -8.49 -13.43
C GLU A 91 4.79 -8.46 -14.47
N THR A 92 6.01 -8.78 -14.04
CA THR A 92 7.20 -8.73 -14.91
C THR A 92 7.46 -10.06 -15.61
N CYS A 93 7.48 -11.17 -14.86
CA CYS A 93 7.85 -12.48 -15.41
C CYS A 93 6.71 -13.49 -15.45
N GLY A 94 5.57 -13.18 -14.87
CA GLY A 94 4.38 -14.03 -14.91
C GLY A 94 4.38 -15.22 -13.96
N VAL A 95 5.45 -15.44 -13.19
CA VAL A 95 5.47 -16.55 -12.23
C VAL A 95 4.60 -16.26 -11.02
N GLU A 96 4.21 -17.29 -10.31
CA GLU A 96 3.45 -17.12 -9.07
C GLU A 96 4.28 -16.43 -8.00
N ILE A 97 3.68 -15.45 -7.36
CA ILE A 97 4.21 -14.90 -6.12
C ILE A 97 3.76 -15.85 -5.01
N GLY A 98 4.67 -16.41 -4.23
CA GLY A 98 4.32 -17.37 -3.19
C GLY A 98 3.34 -16.80 -2.16
N ILE A 99 2.49 -17.68 -1.60
CA ILE A 99 1.48 -17.29 -0.60
C ILE A 99 2.14 -16.62 0.61
N LYS A 100 3.29 -17.10 1.04
CA LYS A 100 4.03 -16.52 2.17
C LYS A 100 4.39 -15.06 1.93
N ARG A 101 4.82 -14.74 0.70
CA ARG A 101 5.13 -13.36 0.33
C ARG A 101 3.87 -12.51 0.27
N LEU A 102 2.77 -13.05 -0.23
CA LEU A 102 1.49 -12.34 -0.27
C LEU A 102 0.93 -12.09 1.13
N GLU A 103 1.11 -13.02 2.06
CA GLU A 103 0.70 -12.80 3.45
C GLU A 103 1.53 -11.69 4.11
N ALA A 104 2.83 -11.63 3.81
CA ALA A 104 3.70 -10.57 4.30
C ALA A 104 3.42 -9.23 3.62
N ARG A 105 3.13 -9.26 2.31
CA ARG A 105 2.82 -8.07 1.50
C ARG A 105 1.65 -8.37 0.56
N PRO A 106 0.41 -8.17 1.01
CA PRO A 106 -0.76 -8.46 0.17
C PRO A 106 -0.84 -7.63 -1.11
N THR A 107 -0.14 -6.51 -1.19
CA THR A 107 -0.09 -5.65 -2.37
C THR A 107 1.10 -5.96 -3.29
N ALA A 108 1.83 -7.03 -3.06
CA ALA A 108 2.98 -7.41 -3.89
C ALA A 108 2.54 -7.70 -5.33
N THR A 109 3.24 -7.08 -6.29
CA THR A 109 2.98 -7.25 -7.73
C THR A 109 4.13 -7.94 -8.43
N GLN A 110 5.25 -8.18 -7.74
CA GLN A 110 6.45 -8.80 -8.29
C GLN A 110 6.92 -9.93 -7.40
N CYS A 111 7.50 -10.97 -8.02
CA CYS A 111 8.19 -12.00 -7.26
C CYS A 111 9.47 -11.42 -6.64
N ILE A 112 10.03 -12.15 -5.67
CA ILE A 112 11.22 -11.67 -4.96
C ILE A 112 12.40 -11.42 -5.91
N ASP A 113 12.56 -12.23 -6.93
CA ASP A 113 13.66 -12.11 -7.88
C ASP A 113 13.55 -10.85 -8.72
N CYS A 114 12.37 -10.58 -9.26
CA CYS A 114 12.12 -9.35 -10.05
C CYS A 114 12.25 -8.10 -9.21
N LYS A 115 11.76 -8.15 -7.97
CA LYS A 115 11.88 -7.03 -7.04
C LYS A 115 13.34 -6.74 -6.72
N THR A 116 14.13 -7.77 -6.49
CA THR A 116 15.56 -7.63 -6.21
C THR A 116 16.30 -7.01 -7.40
N VAL A 117 16.00 -7.46 -8.63
CA VAL A 117 16.60 -6.89 -9.84
C VAL A 117 16.25 -5.39 -9.97
N ASP A 118 15.01 -5.02 -9.73
CA ASP A 118 14.60 -3.63 -9.81
C ASP A 118 15.29 -2.76 -8.75
N GLU A 119 15.45 -3.27 -7.54
CA GLU A 119 16.18 -2.57 -6.48
C GLU A 119 17.64 -2.36 -6.84
N ILE A 120 18.28 -3.34 -7.46
CA ILE A 120 19.65 -3.23 -7.93
C ILE A 120 19.76 -2.14 -9.02
N LYS A 121 18.84 -2.13 -9.96
CA LYS A 121 18.80 -1.12 -11.02
C LYS A 121 18.63 0.28 -10.46
N GLU A 122 17.76 0.45 -9.48
CA GLU A 122 17.56 1.73 -8.81
C GLU A 122 18.84 2.23 -8.14
N LYS A 123 19.55 1.34 -7.44
CA LYS A 123 20.82 1.67 -6.80
C LYS A 123 21.88 2.08 -7.82
N GLN A 124 21.91 1.46 -8.98
CA GLN A 124 22.85 1.80 -10.05
C GLN A 124 22.53 3.16 -10.66
N GLN A 125 21.27 3.54 -10.75
CA GLN A 125 20.86 4.83 -11.28
C GLN A 125 21.13 5.99 -10.32
N PHE A 126 20.97 5.76 -9.03
CA PHE A 126 21.04 6.81 -8.02
C PHE A 126 22.30 6.75 -7.14
N GLY A 127 23.05 5.71 -7.29
CA GLY A 127 24.28 5.49 -6.54
C GLY A 127 25.50 5.71 -7.39
#